data_4f115ff9c125af0bf070eb2b95d0ab8e
#
_entry.id   4f115ff9c125af0bf070eb2b95d0ab8e
#
_cell.length_a   1.000
_cell.length_b   1.000
_cell.length_c   1.000
_cell.angle_alpha   90.00
_cell.angle_beta   90.00
_cell.angle_gamma   90.00
#
_symmetry.space_group_name_H-M   'P 1'
#
loop_
_entity.id
_entity.type
_entity.pdbx_description
1 polymer ?
#
loop_
_entity_poly.entity_id
_entity_poly.type
_entity_poly.pdbx_seq_one_letter_code
_entity_poly.pdbx_strand_id
1 'polypeptide(L)'
;PDEVLHPDPIAYGDDMAHALVLLGNTEAATTLEYALQFLASVAQNAQDTPLLDLCTKVQALRKARAPAASTQTALARLAAAVRERQDCRAAI
;
A
#
# COMPACT_ATOMS: atom_id res chain seq x y z
N PRO A 1 23.87 -2.01 -14.84
CA PRO A 1 23.50 -2.18 -14.37
C PRO A 1 22.94 -2.53 -13.59
N ASP A 2 22.84 -2.64 -13.39
CA ASP A 2 22.33 -2.98 -12.72
C ASP A 2 21.70 -2.63 -12.10
N GLU A 3 21.33 -2.21 -12.24
CA GLU A 3 20.65 -1.88 -11.73
C GLU A 3 19.93 -2.19 -10.91
N VAL A 4 20.11 -2.24 -10.30
CA VAL A 4 19.46 -2.65 -9.43
C VAL A 4 18.81 -1.92 -8.77
N LEU A 5 18.02 -2.18 -8.33
CA LEU A 5 17.01 -1.68 -7.89
C LEU A 5 16.93 -1.77 -6.48
N HIS A 6 17.76 -1.07 -5.82
CA HIS A 6 17.58 -0.82 -4.42
C HIS A 6 16.60 0.31 -4.29
N PRO A 7 15.46 0.11 -3.67
CA PRO A 7 14.56 1.22 -3.47
C PRO A 7 15.25 2.29 -2.66
N ASP A 8 15.17 3.51 -3.15
CA ASP A 8 15.62 4.67 -2.41
C ASP A 8 14.69 4.83 -1.20
N PRO A 9 15.21 4.80 0.03
CA PRO A 9 14.34 4.91 1.20
C PRO A 9 13.52 6.19 1.22
N ILE A 10 14.08 7.29 0.73
CA ILE A 10 13.34 8.56 0.67
C ILE A 10 12.22 8.46 -0.34
N ALA A 11 12.50 7.94 -1.53
CA ALA A 11 11.49 7.78 -2.56
C ALA A 11 10.41 6.82 -2.11
N TYR A 12 10.79 5.73 -1.44
CA TYR A 12 9.82 4.75 -0.95
C TYR A 12 8.91 5.40 0.11
N GLY A 13 9.49 6.18 1.03
CA GLY A 13 8.70 6.90 2.02
C GLY A 13 7.76 7.91 1.40
N ASP A 14 8.18 8.57 0.33
CA ASP A 14 7.32 9.52 -0.39
C ASP A 14 6.17 8.78 -1.07
N ASP A 15 6.43 7.60 -1.63
CA ASP A 15 5.39 6.77 -2.20
C ASP A 15 4.39 6.34 -1.13
N MET A 16 4.88 6.01 0.07
CA MET A 16 4.01 5.65 1.18
C MET A 16 3.14 6.83 1.62
N ALA A 17 3.71 8.03 1.65
CA ALA A 17 2.94 9.23 1.99
C ALA A 17 1.84 9.48 0.96
N HIS A 18 2.16 9.33 -0.32
CA HIS A 18 1.17 9.48 -1.37
C HIS A 18 0.06 8.43 -1.23
N ALA A 19 0.45 7.19 -0.95
CA ALA A 19 -0.51 6.11 -0.78
C ALA A 19 -1.45 6.37 0.39
N LEU A 20 -0.95 6.94 1.48
CA LEU A 20 -1.80 7.27 2.62
C LEU A 20 -2.86 8.30 2.25
N VAL A 21 -2.49 9.29 1.44
CA VAL A 21 -3.46 10.28 0.96
C VAL A 21 -4.55 9.58 0.15
N LEU A 22 -4.16 8.68 -0.74
CA LEU A 22 -5.11 7.95 -1.57
C LEU A 22 -6.00 7.04 -0.73
N LEU A 23 -5.42 6.36 0.26
CA LEU A 23 -6.18 5.46 1.13
C LEU A 23 -7.16 6.23 2.00
N GLY A 24 -6.84 7.46 2.34
CA GLY A 24 -7.75 8.31 3.12
C GLY A 24 -8.93 8.82 2.31
N ASN A 25 -8.84 8.76 0.98
CA ASN A 25 -9.89 9.27 0.10
C ASN A 25 -10.59 8.08 -0.56
N THR A 26 -11.29 7.28 0.23
CA THR A 26 -11.88 6.03 -0.23
C THR A 26 -13.34 6.14 -0.61
N GLU A 27 -13.86 7.35 -0.76
CA GLU A 27 -15.25 7.54 -1.14
C GLU A 27 -15.53 7.03 -2.55
N ALA A 28 -14.52 7.13 -3.43
CA ALA A 28 -14.66 6.62 -4.79
C ALA A 28 -13.96 5.28 -4.89
N ALA A 29 -14.68 4.28 -5.39
CA ALA A 29 -14.11 2.94 -5.57
C ALA A 29 -12.91 2.97 -6.51
N THR A 30 -12.95 3.83 -7.53
CA THR A 30 -11.84 3.95 -8.48
C THR A 30 -10.58 4.47 -7.82
N THR A 31 -10.71 5.40 -6.86
CA THR A 31 -9.56 5.92 -6.13
C THR A 31 -8.91 4.81 -5.30
N LEU A 32 -9.74 3.99 -4.65
CA LEU A 32 -9.24 2.89 -3.84
C LEU A 32 -8.54 1.85 -4.73
N GLU A 33 -9.12 1.53 -5.88
CA GLU A 33 -8.49 0.61 -6.81
C GLU A 33 -7.13 1.13 -7.27
N TYR A 34 -7.06 2.41 -7.59
CA TYR A 34 -5.81 3.01 -8.00
C TYR A 34 -4.78 2.94 -6.87
N ALA A 35 -5.20 3.25 -5.65
CA ALA A 35 -4.30 3.19 -4.50
C ALA A 35 -3.75 1.79 -4.29
N LEU A 36 -4.59 0.77 -4.42
CA LEU A 36 -4.15 -0.61 -4.25
C LEU A 36 -3.19 -1.03 -5.35
N GLN A 37 -3.45 -0.65 -6.60
CA GLN A 37 -2.54 -0.96 -7.71
C GLN A 37 -1.22 -0.24 -7.54
N PHE A 38 -1.26 1.02 -7.14
CA PHE A 38 -0.06 1.81 -6.90
C PHE A 38 0.79 1.15 -5.81
N LEU A 39 0.18 0.82 -4.67
CA LEU A 39 0.89 0.20 -3.56
C LEU A 39 1.45 -1.17 -3.94
N ALA A 40 0.66 -1.97 -4.64
CA ALA A 40 1.13 -3.29 -5.06
C ALA A 40 2.34 -3.17 -5.97
N SER A 41 2.32 -2.22 -6.88
CA SER A 41 3.42 -1.99 -7.79
C SER A 41 4.68 -1.54 -7.05
N VAL A 42 4.53 -0.59 -6.14
CA VAL A 42 5.65 -0.08 -5.35
C VAL A 42 6.21 -1.18 -4.45
N ALA A 43 5.32 -1.94 -3.80
CA ALA A 43 5.75 -3.02 -2.92
C ALA A 43 6.50 -4.09 -3.68
N GLN A 44 6.03 -4.41 -4.89
CA GLN A 44 6.69 -5.41 -5.71
C GLN A 44 8.08 -4.93 -6.13
N ASN A 45 8.21 -3.69 -6.55
CA ASN A 45 9.49 -3.13 -6.94
C ASN A 45 10.46 -3.06 -5.77
N ALA A 46 9.96 -2.81 -4.57
CA ALA A 46 10.77 -2.74 -3.37
C ALA A 46 11.00 -4.12 -2.75
N GLN A 47 10.41 -5.16 -3.32
CA GLN A 47 10.47 -6.52 -2.78
C GLN A 47 9.92 -6.60 -1.35
N ASP A 48 8.91 -5.79 -1.08
CA ASP A 48 8.26 -5.73 0.22
C ASP A 48 7.08 -6.71 0.21
N THR A 49 7.39 -7.97 0.40
CA THR A 49 6.39 -9.03 0.34
C THR A 49 5.26 -8.86 1.35
N PRO A 50 5.54 -8.51 2.62
CA PRO A 50 4.44 -8.30 3.56
C PRO A 50 3.46 -7.22 3.12
N LEU A 51 3.96 -6.13 2.56
CA LEU A 51 3.10 -5.06 2.08
C LEU A 51 2.30 -5.52 0.86
N LEU A 52 2.95 -6.22 -0.05
CA LEU A 52 2.28 -6.75 -1.23
C LEU A 52 1.16 -7.72 -0.83
N ASP A 53 1.40 -8.56 0.16
CA ASP A 53 0.39 -9.51 0.63
C ASP A 53 -0.83 -8.78 1.20
N LEU A 54 -0.61 -7.69 1.92
CA LEU A 54 -1.72 -6.90 2.45
C LEU A 54 -2.55 -6.29 1.33
N CYS A 55 -1.89 -5.76 0.30
CA CYS A 55 -2.59 -5.22 -0.87
C CYS A 55 -3.41 -6.31 -1.56
N THR A 56 -2.81 -7.46 -1.75
CA THR A 56 -3.47 -8.60 -2.41
C THR A 56 -4.69 -9.04 -1.62
N LYS A 57 -4.58 -9.05 -0.30
CA LYS A 57 -5.70 -9.45 0.55
C LYS A 57 -6.87 -8.50 0.40
N VAL A 58 -6.61 -7.20 0.42
CA VAL A 58 -7.68 -6.22 0.26
C VAL A 58 -8.33 -6.38 -1.12
N GLN A 59 -7.52 -6.55 -2.16
CA GLN A 59 -8.03 -6.72 -3.51
C GLN A 59 -8.90 -7.97 -3.61
N ALA A 60 -8.46 -9.07 -2.99
CA ALA A 60 -9.22 -10.32 -3.00
C ALA A 60 -10.57 -10.18 -2.28
N LEU A 61 -10.57 -9.49 -1.14
CA LEU A 61 -11.79 -9.26 -0.39
C LEU A 61 -12.79 -8.42 -1.19
N ARG A 62 -12.30 -7.38 -1.86
CA ARG A 62 -13.16 -6.55 -2.69
C ARG A 62 -13.71 -7.34 -3.87
N LYS A 63 -12.89 -8.14 -4.50
CA LYS A 63 -13.30 -8.95 -5.65
C LYS A 63 -14.35 -9.99 -5.24
N ALA A 64 -14.20 -10.56 -4.04
CA ALA A 64 -15.14 -11.53 -3.52
C ALA A 64 -16.40 -10.90 -2.93
N ARG A 65 -16.46 -9.55 -2.91
CA ARG A 65 -17.58 -8.82 -2.31
C ARG A 65 -17.79 -9.21 -0.85
N ALA A 66 -16.68 -9.31 -0.13
CA ALA A 66 -16.70 -9.66 1.28
C ALA A 66 -17.44 -8.57 2.08
N PRO A 67 -17.91 -8.91 3.31
CA PRO A 67 -18.57 -7.91 4.13
C PRO A 67 -17.68 -6.69 4.34
N ALA A 68 -18.31 -5.52 4.43
CA ALA A 68 -17.59 -4.25 4.58
C ALA A 68 -16.66 -4.29 5.79
N ALA A 69 -17.07 -4.90 6.89
CA ALA A 69 -16.24 -4.95 8.09
C ALA A 69 -14.92 -5.68 7.84
N SER A 70 -14.96 -6.78 7.07
CA SER A 70 -13.75 -7.54 6.74
C SER A 70 -12.80 -6.71 5.89
N THR A 71 -13.35 -6.04 4.88
CA THR A 71 -12.56 -5.19 3.99
C THR A 71 -11.96 -4.01 4.75
N GLN A 72 -12.73 -3.39 5.64
CA GLN A 72 -12.24 -2.26 6.43
C GLN A 72 -11.13 -2.68 7.38
N THR A 73 -11.23 -3.87 7.99
CA THR A 73 -10.18 -4.38 8.84
C THR A 73 -8.89 -4.57 8.05
N ALA A 74 -9.00 -5.15 6.86
CA ALA A 74 -7.83 -5.35 6.01
C ALA A 74 -7.24 -4.02 5.55
N LEU A 75 -8.09 -3.05 5.21
CA LEU A 75 -7.63 -1.71 4.84
C LEU A 75 -6.91 -1.03 5.99
N ALA A 76 -7.42 -1.18 7.21
CA ALA A 76 -6.78 -0.58 8.38
C ALA A 76 -5.39 -1.16 8.60
N ARG A 77 -5.23 -2.48 8.40
CA ARG A 77 -3.93 -3.11 8.51
C ARG A 77 -2.99 -2.63 7.43
N LEU A 78 -3.51 -2.48 6.22
CA LEU A 78 -2.70 -1.96 5.11
C LEU A 78 -2.25 -0.54 5.41
N ALA A 79 -3.15 0.32 5.86
CA ALA A 79 -2.81 1.70 6.19
C ALA A 79 -1.77 1.77 7.31
N ALA A 80 -1.88 0.90 8.32
CA ALA A 80 -0.91 0.85 9.40
C ALA A 80 0.47 0.45 8.87
N ALA A 81 0.51 -0.53 7.98
CA ALA A 81 1.77 -0.99 7.39
C ALA A 81 2.42 0.11 6.54
N VAL A 82 1.59 0.85 5.79
CA VAL A 82 2.08 1.96 4.98
C VAL A 82 2.64 3.06 5.88
N ARG A 83 1.95 3.34 6.97
CA ARG A 83 2.39 4.37 7.93
C ARG A 83 3.71 4.00 8.57
N GLU A 84 3.89 2.72 8.91
CA GLU A 84 5.17 2.24 9.44
C GLU A 84 6.33 2.52 8.49
N ARG A 85 6.11 2.30 7.23
CA ARG A 85 7.16 2.49 6.23
C ARG A 85 7.45 3.96 6.01
N GLN A 86 6.44 4.81 6.12
CA GLN A 86 6.65 6.25 6.08
C GLN A 86 7.45 6.72 7.29
N ASP A 87 7.14 6.17 8.46
CA ASP A 87 7.85 6.54 9.69
C ASP A 87 9.32 6.10 9.64
N CYS A 88 9.60 4.95 9.02
CA CYS A 88 10.98 4.50 8.84
C CYS A 88 11.78 5.51 8.03
N ARG A 89 11.17 6.15 7.02
CA ARG A 89 11.84 7.21 6.29
C ARG A 89 12.23 8.34 7.22
N ALA A 90 11.31 8.72 8.13
CA ALA A 90 11.54 9.83 9.05
C ALA A 90 12.64 9.52 10.06
N ALA A 91 12.87 8.25 10.36
CA ALA A 91 13.87 7.84 11.33
C ALA A 91 15.29 7.88 10.78
N ILE A 92 15.45 8.03 9.49
CA ILE A 92 16.77 8.13 8.88
C ILE A 92 17.27 9.55 8.93
#